data_1d8d7dbf14edc72a14eb0cb3e7dc5520
#
_entry.id   1d8d7dbf14edc72a14eb0cb3e7dc5520
#
_cell.length_a   1.000
_cell.length_b   1.000
_cell.length_c   1.000
_cell.angle_alpha   90.00
_cell.angle_beta   90.00
_cell.angle_gamma   90.00
#
_symmetry.space_group_name_H-M   'P 1'
#
loop_
_entity.id
_entity.type
_entity.pdbx_description
1 polymer ?
#
loop_
_entity_poly.entity_id
_entity_poly.type
_entity_poly.pdbx_seq_one_letter_code
_entity_poly.pdbx_strand_id
1 'polypeptide(L)'
;VNFMDISDRLHNPNNLSPKFEGFFIEMAMPGQKQRVQEIVTEAFGLDWNVKQIGDNSTEFEVTLNKEVLSVKDAWDKSYNLRSQPGVVDAQPLFAVPLSDRQDFNLEPEVVMERSIDNLNTDVEWSLKQMRVFEAWSRFFPDPNRPPGHGIIIGLPDTGYTEHPEIITNILIKKGYDFLKNDQDAKDELEAPSGVLLPAPSHGTYTSSLMSSPRGAQRNYPSGKGMTGVAPGAKIIPLRVCYSVILLSVLNLAKAIEYAADNGAHVLSISLGSGLFNKRLRSAITYAQKRGLIIVAAAGNFVPYVVWPAAYEEVIAVTGCDAQREIWKGSARGQQVDVTAPCDKVWCAKTKKKNGEIEYDVEPGTGTSLCTPQVAGIAALWLSYHGRDQLIQRYGAEKIPFIFNQILRDSCEEFPTWKPNKFGAGIVNAEKVLAAPLPDNATRSIIAPAQALEQHPAIDSGKLDTFAHLFEEQVFDSQEETNFMQVVEDNKKLQASLAELLQTTESELPQRLKEVGQELAFYLATNPELYQQLAEALKSENSDSNQLKTRTLTESSKPNNLDSVREILLQNVSEVFKTKLE
;
A
#
# COMPACT_ATOMS: atom_id res chain seq x y z
N VAL A 1 20.91 -1.94 20.97
CA VAL A 1 21.68 -1.42 19.82
C VAL A 1 21.80 0.08 20.06
N ASN A 2 23.04 0.61 20.10
CA ASN A 2 23.31 2.00 20.42
C ASN A 2 22.76 2.91 19.30
N PHE A 3 22.02 3.95 19.63
CA PHE A 3 21.45 4.96 18.70
C PHE A 3 22.50 5.60 17.76
N MET A 4 23.76 5.75 18.21
CA MET A 4 24.87 6.19 17.36
C MET A 4 25.14 5.24 16.17
N ASP A 5 24.92 3.93 16.32
CA ASP A 5 25.19 2.94 15.28
C ASP A 5 24.13 2.96 14.15
N ILE A 6 22.91 3.40 14.45
CA ILE A 6 21.84 3.59 13.45
C ILE A 6 22.06 4.87 12.65
N SER A 7 22.39 5.97 13.33
CA SER A 7 22.69 7.26 12.70
C SER A 7 23.88 7.15 11.72
N ASP A 8 24.96 6.47 12.12
CA ASP A 8 26.14 6.28 11.26
C ASP A 8 25.88 5.36 10.05
N ARG A 9 24.92 4.42 10.16
CA ARG A 9 24.51 3.56 9.04
C ARG A 9 23.59 4.26 8.06
N LEU A 10 22.75 5.18 8.53
CA LEU A 10 21.86 6.00 7.72
C LEU A 10 22.61 7.06 6.91
N HIS A 11 23.74 7.53 7.41
CA HIS A 11 24.60 8.52 6.75
C HIS A 11 25.61 7.92 5.74
N ASN A 12 25.56 6.61 5.47
CA ASN A 12 26.38 6.00 4.42
C ASN A 12 25.62 6.01 3.07
N PRO A 13 25.92 6.96 2.15
CA PRO A 13 25.17 7.10 0.89
C PRO A 13 25.24 5.86 -0.01
N ASN A 14 26.21 4.96 0.20
CA ASN A 14 26.35 3.73 -0.58
C ASN A 14 25.35 2.63 -0.21
N ASN A 15 24.64 2.72 0.92
CA ASN A 15 23.65 1.74 1.35
C ASN A 15 22.20 2.14 1.02
N LEU A 16 21.98 3.35 0.52
CA LEU A 16 20.65 3.92 0.29
C LEU A 16 20.25 4.02 -1.20
N SER A 17 21.12 3.58 -2.10
CA SER A 17 20.82 3.64 -3.54
C SER A 17 19.77 2.59 -3.94
N PRO A 18 18.76 2.98 -4.73
CA PRO A 18 17.79 2.04 -5.29
C PRO A 18 18.49 0.91 -6.04
N LYS A 19 18.08 -0.33 -5.76
CA LYS A 19 18.65 -1.52 -6.39
C LYS A 19 17.75 -2.00 -7.52
N PHE A 20 18.29 -2.12 -8.72
CA PHE A 20 17.57 -2.64 -9.87
C PHE A 20 17.25 -4.13 -9.69
N GLU A 21 16.02 -4.54 -10.02
CA GLU A 21 15.51 -5.91 -9.91
C GLU A 21 15.07 -6.51 -11.26
N GLY A 22 14.77 -5.67 -12.27
CA GLY A 22 14.28 -6.12 -13.56
C GLY A 22 13.43 -5.07 -14.26
N PHE A 23 12.64 -5.51 -15.25
CA PHE A 23 11.67 -4.68 -15.97
C PHE A 23 10.28 -5.30 -15.91
N PHE A 24 9.27 -4.45 -15.85
CA PHE A 24 7.91 -4.76 -16.26
C PHE A 24 7.76 -4.32 -17.72
N ILE A 25 7.21 -5.17 -18.58
CA ILE A 25 6.98 -4.88 -20.01
C ILE A 25 5.52 -5.18 -20.34
N GLU A 26 4.85 -4.23 -20.99
CA GLU A 26 3.52 -4.38 -21.53
C GLU A 26 3.55 -4.41 -23.07
N MET A 27 2.96 -5.45 -23.65
CA MET A 27 2.86 -5.66 -25.09
C MET A 27 1.47 -5.26 -25.61
N ALA A 28 1.40 -4.85 -26.88
CA ALA A 28 0.12 -4.51 -27.52
C ALA A 28 -0.84 -5.71 -27.67
N MET A 29 -0.31 -6.92 -27.71
CA MET A 29 -1.08 -8.16 -27.87
C MET A 29 -0.66 -9.21 -26.85
N PRO A 30 -1.61 -10.05 -26.38
CA PRO A 30 -1.30 -11.12 -25.44
C PRO A 30 -0.46 -12.26 -26.08
N GLY A 31 0.11 -13.10 -25.20
CA GLY A 31 0.79 -14.34 -25.62
C GLY A 31 2.15 -14.15 -26.29
N GLN A 32 2.77 -12.97 -26.21
CA GLN A 32 3.99 -12.63 -26.93
C GLN A 32 5.29 -12.93 -26.16
N LYS A 33 5.31 -13.92 -25.27
CA LYS A 33 6.49 -14.25 -24.45
C LYS A 33 7.77 -14.43 -25.27
N GLN A 34 7.69 -15.14 -26.40
CA GLN A 34 8.85 -15.35 -27.29
C GLN A 34 9.35 -14.01 -27.87
N ARG A 35 8.43 -13.14 -28.30
CA ARG A 35 8.78 -11.82 -28.83
C ARG A 35 9.45 -10.94 -27.76
N VAL A 36 8.96 -10.96 -26.52
CA VAL A 36 9.61 -10.25 -25.40
C VAL A 36 11.02 -10.81 -25.16
N GLN A 37 11.19 -12.14 -25.20
CA GLN A 37 12.51 -12.77 -25.07
C GLN A 37 13.47 -12.31 -26.17
N GLU A 38 13.02 -12.23 -27.43
CA GLU A 38 13.80 -11.73 -28.55
C GLU A 38 14.23 -10.28 -28.35
N ILE A 39 13.27 -9.39 -28.03
CA ILE A 39 13.51 -7.96 -27.77
C ILE A 39 14.55 -7.77 -26.66
N VAL A 40 14.40 -8.47 -25.55
CA VAL A 40 15.29 -8.37 -24.39
C VAL A 40 16.69 -8.92 -24.72
N THR A 41 16.75 -10.04 -25.45
CA THR A 41 18.02 -10.64 -25.89
C THR A 41 18.75 -9.73 -26.85
N GLU A 42 18.06 -9.12 -27.80
CA GLU A 42 18.63 -8.18 -28.77
C GLU A 42 19.13 -6.90 -28.08
N ALA A 43 18.34 -6.36 -27.12
CA ALA A 43 18.69 -5.11 -26.45
C ALA A 43 19.79 -5.28 -25.37
N PHE A 44 19.86 -6.43 -24.68
CA PHE A 44 20.67 -6.58 -23.47
C PHE A 44 21.49 -7.88 -23.37
N GLY A 45 21.37 -8.83 -24.35
CA GLY A 45 22.06 -10.12 -24.32
C GLY A 45 21.25 -11.26 -23.71
N LEU A 46 21.93 -12.38 -23.39
CA LEU A 46 21.26 -13.67 -23.16
C LEU A 46 20.77 -13.97 -21.73
N ASP A 47 21.22 -13.30 -20.71
CA ASP A 47 21.01 -13.73 -19.30
C ASP A 47 19.72 -13.22 -18.64
N TRP A 48 18.62 -13.12 -19.39
CA TRP A 48 17.33 -12.62 -18.89
C TRP A 48 16.27 -13.72 -18.80
N ASN A 49 15.50 -13.69 -17.70
CA ASN A 49 14.34 -14.54 -17.52
C ASN A 49 13.07 -13.75 -17.80
N VAL A 50 12.23 -14.24 -18.72
CA VAL A 50 10.95 -13.63 -19.10
C VAL A 50 9.81 -14.48 -18.55
N LYS A 51 9.02 -13.90 -17.65
CA LYS A 51 7.81 -14.49 -17.08
C LYS A 51 6.59 -13.71 -17.54
N GLN A 52 5.62 -14.37 -18.16
CA GLN A 52 4.31 -13.79 -18.45
C GLN A 52 3.50 -13.71 -17.16
N ILE A 53 2.82 -12.58 -16.95
CA ILE A 53 2.00 -12.32 -15.75
C ILE A 53 0.56 -12.71 -16.06
N GLY A 54 0.14 -13.89 -15.59
CA GLY A 54 -1.17 -14.45 -15.88
C GLY A 54 -1.28 -15.12 -17.24
N ASP A 55 -2.37 -15.86 -17.43
CA ASP A 55 -2.63 -16.61 -18.66
C ASP A 55 -3.04 -15.66 -19.79
N ASN A 56 -2.41 -15.80 -20.95
CA ASN A 56 -2.70 -15.00 -22.15
C ASN A 56 -2.69 -13.47 -21.90
N SER A 57 -1.83 -13.00 -21.02
CA SER A 57 -1.67 -11.59 -20.68
C SER A 57 -0.79 -10.86 -21.69
N THR A 58 -0.93 -9.52 -21.74
CA THR A 58 -0.01 -8.61 -22.43
C THR A 58 1.20 -8.23 -21.60
N GLU A 59 1.25 -8.64 -20.32
CA GLU A 59 2.19 -8.17 -19.32
C GLU A 59 3.26 -9.20 -18.99
N PHE A 60 4.49 -8.73 -18.85
CA PHE A 60 5.66 -9.58 -18.64
C PHE A 60 6.57 -9.00 -17.56
N GLU A 61 7.08 -9.87 -16.70
CA GLU A 61 8.18 -9.60 -15.77
C GLU A 61 9.47 -10.12 -16.41
N VAL A 62 10.48 -9.26 -16.48
CA VAL A 62 11.80 -9.57 -17.02
C VAL A 62 12.82 -9.34 -15.93
N THR A 63 13.50 -10.40 -15.50
CA THR A 63 14.50 -10.36 -14.42
C THR A 63 15.88 -10.78 -14.93
N LEU A 64 16.92 -10.14 -14.40
CA LEU A 64 18.31 -10.41 -14.76
C LEU A 64 18.94 -11.37 -13.75
N ASN A 65 19.76 -12.29 -14.24
CA ASN A 65 20.38 -13.32 -13.41
C ASN A 65 21.69 -12.87 -12.73
N LYS A 66 22.42 -11.89 -13.25
CA LYS A 66 23.80 -11.59 -12.80
C LYS A 66 24.25 -10.13 -12.80
N GLU A 67 23.59 -9.21 -13.45
CA GLU A 67 24.09 -7.84 -13.61
C GLU A 67 23.26 -6.82 -12.83
N VAL A 68 23.91 -5.88 -12.15
CA VAL A 68 23.25 -4.79 -11.43
C VAL A 68 23.35 -3.53 -12.29
N LEU A 69 22.22 -3.05 -12.83
CA LEU A 69 22.17 -1.77 -13.54
C LEU A 69 22.13 -0.62 -12.56
N SER A 70 22.78 0.48 -12.91
CA SER A 70 22.51 1.74 -12.22
C SER A 70 21.07 2.22 -12.46
N VAL A 71 20.56 3.09 -11.60
CA VAL A 71 19.19 3.64 -11.76
C VAL A 71 19.05 4.34 -13.11
N LYS A 72 20.04 5.15 -13.49
CA LYS A 72 20.08 5.86 -14.77
C LYS A 72 20.06 4.90 -15.95
N ASP A 73 20.95 3.88 -15.95
CA ASP A 73 21.02 2.92 -17.04
C ASP A 73 19.73 2.10 -17.16
N ALA A 74 19.09 1.78 -16.04
CA ALA A 74 17.81 1.06 -16.04
C ALA A 74 16.69 1.90 -16.68
N TRP A 75 16.64 3.21 -16.41
CA TRP A 75 15.70 4.11 -17.07
C TRP A 75 16.00 4.27 -18.55
N ASP A 76 17.26 4.50 -18.96
CA ASP A 76 17.65 4.58 -20.37
C ASP A 76 17.28 3.30 -21.13
N LYS A 77 17.53 2.12 -20.53
CA LYS A 77 17.12 0.84 -21.10
C LYS A 77 15.60 0.68 -21.17
N SER A 78 14.87 1.17 -20.20
CA SER A 78 13.40 1.20 -20.21
C SER A 78 12.85 2.00 -21.39
N TYR A 79 13.39 3.18 -21.65
CA TYR A 79 13.01 3.98 -22.82
C TYR A 79 13.35 3.30 -24.16
N ASN A 80 14.48 2.63 -24.23
CA ASN A 80 14.83 1.80 -25.39
C ASN A 80 13.81 0.69 -25.61
N LEU A 81 13.40 -0.02 -24.56
CA LEU A 81 12.36 -1.06 -24.63
C LEU A 81 11.03 -0.48 -25.13
N ARG A 82 10.61 0.69 -24.64
CA ARG A 82 9.38 1.36 -25.09
C ARG A 82 9.40 1.70 -26.59
N SER A 83 10.58 1.92 -27.16
CA SER A 83 10.71 2.21 -28.59
C SER A 83 10.60 0.98 -29.48
N GLN A 84 10.60 -0.23 -28.92
CA GLN A 84 10.56 -1.48 -29.70
C GLN A 84 9.14 -1.74 -30.26
N PRO A 85 9.03 -2.25 -31.49
CA PRO A 85 7.74 -2.55 -32.10
C PRO A 85 6.91 -3.53 -31.26
N GLY A 86 5.67 -3.14 -30.94
CA GLY A 86 4.74 -3.95 -30.18
C GLY A 86 4.83 -3.79 -28.65
N VAL A 87 5.80 -3.03 -28.14
CA VAL A 87 5.87 -2.65 -26.74
C VAL A 87 4.99 -1.42 -26.51
N VAL A 88 4.05 -1.50 -25.58
CA VAL A 88 3.17 -0.40 -25.16
C VAL A 88 3.83 0.41 -24.05
N ASP A 89 4.44 -0.30 -23.08
CA ASP A 89 5.18 0.32 -21.99
C ASP A 89 6.27 -0.62 -21.47
N ALA A 90 7.29 -0.02 -20.88
CA ALA A 90 8.33 -0.72 -20.13
C ALA A 90 8.71 0.13 -18.92
N GLN A 91 8.83 -0.48 -17.75
CA GLN A 91 9.14 0.19 -16.50
C GLN A 91 10.23 -0.58 -15.75
N PRO A 92 11.30 0.08 -15.26
CA PRO A 92 12.26 -0.58 -14.42
C PRO A 92 11.65 -0.89 -13.05
N LEU A 93 12.02 -2.02 -12.48
CA LEU A 93 11.64 -2.46 -11.15
C LEU A 93 12.82 -2.23 -10.20
N PHE A 94 12.56 -1.50 -9.12
CA PHE A 94 13.57 -1.20 -8.12
C PHE A 94 13.14 -1.63 -6.72
N ALA A 95 14.10 -2.15 -5.95
CA ALA A 95 14.05 -2.11 -4.51
C ALA A 95 14.52 -0.72 -4.06
N VAL A 96 13.62 0.07 -3.50
CA VAL A 96 13.88 1.47 -3.14
C VAL A 96 14.05 1.57 -1.63
N PRO A 97 15.25 1.91 -1.10
CA PRO A 97 15.39 2.23 0.29
C PRO A 97 14.60 3.51 0.62
N LEU A 98 13.95 3.53 1.77
CA LEU A 98 13.36 4.76 2.28
C LEU A 98 14.50 5.70 2.64
N SER A 99 14.51 6.85 1.98
CA SER A 99 15.34 7.96 2.42
C SER A 99 14.82 8.46 3.77
N ASP A 100 15.75 8.74 4.70
CA ASP A 100 15.48 9.45 5.94
C ASP A 100 14.90 10.83 5.60
N ARG A 101 13.58 10.93 5.51
CA ARG A 101 12.95 12.24 5.66
C ARG A 101 13.12 12.59 7.13
N GLN A 102 13.94 13.59 7.42
CA GLN A 102 14.21 14.06 8.79
C GLN A 102 12.93 14.44 9.57
N ASP A 103 11.79 14.57 8.88
CA ASP A 103 10.46 14.80 9.47
C ASP A 103 9.75 13.52 9.95
N PHE A 104 10.24 12.34 9.56
CA PHE A 104 9.83 11.09 10.17
C PHE A 104 10.60 10.89 11.47
N ASN A 105 10.13 11.45 12.56
CA ASN A 105 10.46 10.97 13.90
C ASN A 105 9.91 9.53 14.07
N LEU A 106 10.37 8.63 13.21
CA LEU A 106 10.16 7.19 13.31
C LEU A 106 11.17 6.62 14.30
N GLU A 107 10.98 6.93 15.57
CA GLU A 107 11.52 6.04 16.59
C GLU A 107 10.66 4.78 16.59
N PRO A 108 11.17 3.62 16.16
CA PRO A 108 10.39 2.37 16.13
C PRO A 108 9.83 1.99 17.50
N GLU A 109 10.51 2.38 18.58
CA GLU A 109 10.06 2.17 19.95
C GLU A 109 9.06 3.23 20.43
N VAL A 110 9.05 4.43 19.88
CA VAL A 110 8.12 5.51 20.26
C VAL A 110 6.70 5.23 19.76
N VAL A 111 6.53 4.46 18.69
CA VAL A 111 5.20 3.98 18.25
C VAL A 111 4.61 2.99 19.28
N MET A 112 5.46 2.33 20.09
CA MET A 112 5.03 1.33 21.06
C MET A 112 4.94 1.84 22.51
N GLU A 113 5.64 2.91 22.90
CA GLU A 113 5.83 3.29 24.31
C GLU A 113 5.17 4.60 24.76
N ARG A 114 4.46 5.34 23.91
CA ARG A 114 3.79 6.56 24.41
C ARG A 114 2.60 6.24 25.30
N SER A 115 2.90 6.36 26.58
CA SER A 115 2.03 6.42 27.75
C SER A 115 1.02 5.25 27.88
N ILE A 116 1.31 4.36 28.80
CA ILE A 116 0.37 3.42 29.43
C ILE A 116 -0.84 4.17 30.05
N ASP A 117 -0.73 5.49 30.22
CA ASP A 117 -1.81 6.36 30.67
C ASP A 117 -2.93 6.38 29.62
N ASN A 118 -4.08 5.80 29.95
CA ASN A 118 -5.29 5.58 29.16
C ASN A 118 -5.29 4.33 28.24
N LEU A 119 -4.54 3.29 28.57
CA LEU A 119 -4.69 1.99 27.91
C LEU A 119 -6.09 1.42 28.17
N ASN A 120 -6.84 1.12 27.10
CA ASN A 120 -8.07 0.35 27.24
C ASN A 120 -7.72 -1.09 27.63
N THR A 121 -8.05 -1.49 28.86
CA THR A 121 -7.76 -2.84 29.38
C THR A 121 -8.68 -3.92 28.82
N ASP A 122 -9.73 -3.55 28.10
CA ASP A 122 -10.61 -4.46 27.38
C ASP A 122 -9.97 -4.91 26.07
N VAL A 123 -9.48 -6.13 25.99
CA VAL A 123 -8.84 -6.69 24.79
C VAL A 123 -9.77 -6.75 23.57
N GLU A 124 -11.07 -6.72 23.77
CA GLU A 124 -12.10 -6.84 22.73
C GLU A 124 -12.73 -5.48 22.35
N TRP A 125 -12.18 -4.36 22.84
CA TRP A 125 -12.78 -3.03 22.61
C TRP A 125 -12.95 -2.71 21.12
N SER A 126 -11.98 -3.09 20.27
CA SER A 126 -12.03 -2.82 18.83
C SER A 126 -13.15 -3.61 18.14
N LEU A 127 -13.36 -4.87 18.54
CA LEU A 127 -14.46 -5.70 18.05
C LEU A 127 -15.83 -5.14 18.46
N LYS A 128 -15.94 -4.63 19.70
CA LYS A 128 -17.16 -3.98 20.20
C LYS A 128 -17.45 -2.68 19.45
N GLN A 129 -16.43 -1.85 19.20
CA GLN A 129 -16.57 -0.61 18.44
C GLN A 129 -17.10 -0.87 17.03
N MET A 130 -16.65 -1.94 16.36
CA MET A 130 -17.09 -2.36 15.02
C MET A 130 -18.34 -3.25 15.04
N ARG A 131 -19.00 -3.48 16.17
CA ARG A 131 -20.22 -4.28 16.29
C ARG A 131 -20.06 -5.73 15.81
N VAL A 132 -18.88 -6.32 16.03
CA VAL A 132 -18.57 -7.67 15.57
C VAL A 132 -19.37 -8.72 16.34
N PHE A 133 -19.55 -8.56 17.64
CA PHE A 133 -20.29 -9.52 18.46
C PHE A 133 -21.79 -9.52 18.16
N GLU A 134 -22.35 -8.38 17.83
CA GLU A 134 -23.73 -8.28 17.34
C GLU A 134 -23.89 -8.97 16.00
N ALA A 135 -22.92 -8.78 15.10
CA ALA A 135 -22.89 -9.50 13.83
C ALA A 135 -22.83 -11.03 14.03
N TRP A 136 -21.98 -11.51 14.94
CA TRP A 136 -21.91 -12.95 15.23
C TRP A 136 -23.20 -13.50 15.82
N SER A 137 -23.75 -12.81 16.82
CA SER A 137 -24.98 -13.24 17.48
C SER A 137 -26.15 -13.36 16.52
N ARG A 138 -26.23 -12.47 15.54
CA ARG A 138 -27.35 -12.40 14.59
C ARG A 138 -27.19 -13.34 13.38
N PHE A 139 -25.97 -13.46 12.85
CA PHE A 139 -25.73 -14.09 11.54
C PHE A 139 -24.99 -15.44 11.63
N PHE A 140 -24.37 -15.77 12.78
CA PHE A 140 -23.64 -17.01 13.00
C PHE A 140 -24.08 -17.75 14.28
N PRO A 141 -25.36 -18.12 14.39
CA PRO A 141 -25.88 -18.76 15.61
C PRO A 141 -25.44 -20.22 15.77
N ASP A 142 -24.95 -20.88 14.70
CA ASP A 142 -24.52 -22.27 14.75
C ASP A 142 -23.11 -22.39 15.35
N PRO A 143 -22.93 -23.00 16.55
CA PRO A 143 -21.62 -23.14 17.18
C PRO A 143 -20.65 -24.06 16.40
N ASN A 144 -21.16 -24.91 15.49
CA ASN A 144 -20.34 -25.78 14.64
C ASN A 144 -19.82 -25.06 13.39
N ARG A 145 -20.32 -23.87 13.10
CA ARG A 145 -19.89 -23.01 11.98
C ARG A 145 -19.43 -21.67 12.54
N PRO A 146 -18.21 -21.61 13.08
CA PRO A 146 -17.69 -20.36 13.66
C PRO A 146 -17.64 -19.24 12.62
N PRO A 147 -17.78 -17.96 13.03
CA PRO A 147 -17.77 -16.81 12.13
C PRO A 147 -16.55 -16.81 11.21
N GLY A 148 -16.75 -16.70 9.90
CA GLY A 148 -15.71 -16.80 8.88
C GLY A 148 -15.38 -18.22 8.42
N HIS A 149 -16.10 -19.23 8.88
CA HIS A 149 -15.92 -20.63 8.45
C HIS A 149 -15.94 -20.80 6.92
N GLY A 150 -15.00 -21.57 6.39
CA GLY A 150 -14.87 -21.86 4.96
C GLY A 150 -14.12 -20.78 4.17
N ILE A 151 -13.72 -19.67 4.80
CA ILE A 151 -13.00 -18.59 4.14
C ILE A 151 -11.50 -18.69 4.42
N ILE A 152 -10.72 -18.41 3.37
CA ILE A 152 -9.26 -18.39 3.41
C ILE A 152 -8.78 -16.97 3.12
N ILE A 153 -7.92 -16.44 3.99
CA ILE A 153 -7.30 -15.12 3.85
C ILE A 153 -5.83 -15.34 3.48
N GLY A 154 -5.37 -14.76 2.39
CA GLY A 154 -3.96 -14.66 2.04
C GLY A 154 -3.33 -13.50 2.83
N LEU A 155 -2.20 -13.75 3.46
CA LEU A 155 -1.48 -12.78 4.28
C LEU A 155 -0.04 -12.62 3.80
N PRO A 156 0.22 -11.74 2.81
CA PRO A 156 1.59 -11.31 2.52
C PRO A 156 2.10 -10.39 3.63
N ASP A 157 3.10 -10.85 4.38
CA ASP A 157 3.62 -10.16 5.57
C ASP A 157 5.06 -10.65 5.89
N THR A 158 5.54 -10.48 7.13
CA THR A 158 6.84 -10.96 7.60
C THR A 158 6.89 -12.47 7.85
N GLY A 159 5.77 -13.16 7.67
CA GLY A 159 5.59 -14.58 7.98
C GLY A 159 4.75 -14.79 9.24
N TYR A 160 4.73 -16.02 9.76
CA TYR A 160 4.01 -16.38 10.96
C TYR A 160 4.95 -16.98 12.01
N THR A 161 4.55 -16.93 13.28
CA THR A 161 5.17 -17.70 14.36
C THR A 161 4.21 -18.77 14.87
N GLU A 162 4.72 -19.74 15.64
CA GLU A 162 3.89 -20.79 16.25
C GLU A 162 3.12 -20.28 17.48
N HIS A 163 2.70 -18.99 17.45
CA HIS A 163 1.95 -18.40 18.55
C HIS A 163 0.62 -19.14 18.76
N PRO A 164 0.30 -19.56 20.00
CA PRO A 164 -0.88 -20.37 20.29
C PRO A 164 -2.21 -19.72 19.88
N GLU A 165 -2.26 -18.38 19.81
CA GLU A 165 -3.46 -17.63 19.38
C GLU A 165 -3.80 -17.81 17.90
N ILE A 166 -2.84 -18.19 17.05
CA ILE A 166 -3.06 -18.22 15.60
C ILE A 166 -2.82 -19.57 14.95
N ILE A 167 -1.94 -20.39 15.54
CA ILE A 167 -1.38 -21.58 14.85
C ILE A 167 -2.43 -22.56 14.35
N THR A 168 -3.56 -22.68 15.04
CA THR A 168 -4.66 -23.57 14.63
C THR A 168 -5.38 -23.12 13.36
N ASN A 169 -5.23 -21.84 12.97
CA ASN A 169 -5.85 -21.25 11.79
C ASN A 169 -4.85 -20.98 10.66
N ILE A 170 -3.56 -21.22 10.87
CA ILE A 170 -2.53 -21.09 9.83
C ILE A 170 -2.49 -22.33 8.94
N LEU A 171 -2.63 -22.16 7.64
CA LEU A 171 -2.48 -23.20 6.63
C LEU A 171 -1.00 -23.36 6.24
N ILE A 172 -0.20 -23.93 7.16
CA ILE A 172 1.27 -24.05 7.03
C ILE A 172 1.66 -24.64 5.66
N LYS A 173 1.00 -25.71 5.23
CA LYS A 173 1.30 -26.42 3.97
C LYS A 173 0.99 -25.61 2.70
N LYS A 174 0.23 -24.52 2.83
CA LYS A 174 -0.05 -23.57 1.75
C LYS A 174 0.81 -22.31 1.86
N GLY A 175 1.60 -22.17 2.92
CA GLY A 175 2.52 -21.07 3.10
C GLY A 175 3.65 -21.05 2.08
N TYR A 176 4.22 -19.87 1.83
CA TYR A 176 5.40 -19.70 0.98
C TYR A 176 6.28 -18.55 1.45
N ASP A 177 7.59 -18.77 1.46
CA ASP A 177 8.61 -17.74 1.73
C ASP A 177 9.21 -17.23 0.41
N PHE A 178 8.84 -16.02 0.02
CA PHE A 178 9.35 -15.35 -1.18
C PHE A 178 10.75 -14.77 -1.00
N LEU A 179 11.27 -14.70 0.23
CA LEU A 179 12.63 -14.25 0.51
C LEU A 179 13.64 -15.39 0.28
N LYS A 180 13.24 -16.62 0.64
CA LYS A 180 14.07 -17.83 0.51
C LYS A 180 13.68 -18.74 -0.65
N ASN A 181 12.52 -18.49 -1.28
CA ASN A 181 11.92 -19.34 -2.32
C ASN A 181 11.65 -20.78 -1.86
N ASP A 182 11.04 -20.93 -0.68
CA ASP A 182 10.65 -22.22 -0.13
C ASP A 182 9.24 -22.18 0.49
N GLN A 183 8.78 -23.30 1.07
CA GLN A 183 7.43 -23.41 1.65
C GLN A 183 7.39 -23.11 3.16
N ASP A 184 8.48 -22.70 3.78
CA ASP A 184 8.52 -22.36 5.20
C ASP A 184 8.36 -20.85 5.42
N ALA A 185 7.11 -20.38 5.44
CA ALA A 185 6.78 -18.97 5.66
C ALA A 185 6.91 -18.52 7.13
N LYS A 186 7.71 -19.21 7.97
CA LYS A 186 7.94 -18.79 9.35
C LYS A 186 8.70 -17.47 9.41
N ASP A 187 8.29 -16.59 10.32
CA ASP A 187 9.04 -15.41 10.71
C ASP A 187 10.21 -15.84 11.62
N GLU A 188 11.42 -15.55 11.22
CA GLU A 188 12.63 -15.89 11.98
C GLU A 188 12.85 -14.98 13.19
N LEU A 189 12.02 -13.93 13.35
CA LEU A 189 12.11 -12.92 14.42
C LEU A 189 13.44 -12.15 14.44
N GLU A 190 14.25 -12.31 13.42
CA GLU A 190 15.53 -11.65 13.22
C GLU A 190 15.63 -11.22 11.76
N ALA A 191 16.02 -9.99 11.53
CA ALA A 191 16.28 -9.49 10.20
C ALA A 191 17.79 -9.50 9.90
N PRO A 192 18.21 -9.70 8.63
CA PRO A 192 19.59 -9.53 8.23
C PRO A 192 20.13 -8.15 8.59
N SER A 193 21.45 -8.07 8.80
CA SER A 193 22.13 -6.77 9.02
C SER A 193 21.83 -5.82 7.84
N GLY A 194 21.42 -4.60 8.13
CA GLY A 194 21.12 -3.57 7.14
C GLY A 194 19.64 -3.48 6.72
N VAL A 195 18.75 -4.31 7.25
CA VAL A 195 17.30 -4.12 7.09
C VAL A 195 16.86 -2.91 7.92
N LEU A 196 16.26 -1.94 7.25
CA LEU A 196 15.68 -0.76 7.91
C LEU A 196 14.34 -1.13 8.56
N LEU A 197 14.13 -0.66 9.80
CA LEU A 197 12.88 -0.81 10.54
C LEU A 197 12.31 -2.25 10.47
N PRO A 198 13.05 -3.26 10.93
CA PRO A 198 12.56 -4.63 10.92
C PRO A 198 11.31 -4.76 11.80
N ALA A 199 10.36 -5.53 11.34
CA ALA A 199 9.08 -5.75 12.02
C ALA A 199 8.88 -7.23 12.38
N PRO A 200 9.68 -7.79 13.31
CA PRO A 200 9.56 -9.19 13.69
C PRO A 200 8.18 -9.48 14.30
N SER A 201 7.63 -10.63 13.96
CA SER A 201 6.30 -11.08 14.41
C SER A 201 5.11 -10.28 13.85
N HIS A 202 5.31 -9.36 12.92
CA HIS A 202 4.23 -8.50 12.39
C HIS A 202 3.11 -9.34 11.74
N GLY A 203 3.43 -10.35 10.94
CA GLY A 203 2.43 -11.25 10.37
C GLY A 203 1.67 -12.08 11.42
N THR A 204 2.25 -12.31 12.61
CA THR A 204 1.55 -12.92 13.75
C THR A 204 0.53 -11.94 14.35
N TYR A 205 0.88 -10.64 14.49
CA TYR A 205 -0.06 -9.62 14.98
C TYR A 205 -1.28 -9.53 14.09
N THR A 206 -1.07 -9.36 12.80
CA THR A 206 -2.12 -9.20 11.79
C THR A 206 -2.97 -10.47 11.68
N SER A 207 -2.37 -11.67 11.74
CA SER A 207 -3.09 -12.95 11.80
C SER A 207 -4.05 -13.02 12.98
N SER A 208 -3.62 -12.58 14.16
CA SER A 208 -4.41 -12.70 15.38
C SER A 208 -5.68 -11.84 15.34
N LEU A 209 -5.59 -10.64 14.75
CA LEU A 209 -6.73 -9.73 14.60
C LEU A 209 -7.79 -10.27 13.63
N MET A 210 -7.37 -11.06 12.64
CA MET A 210 -8.30 -11.70 11.71
C MET A 210 -8.96 -12.94 12.29
N SER A 211 -8.19 -13.88 12.84
CA SER A 211 -8.66 -15.25 13.03
C SER A 211 -8.32 -15.90 14.36
N SER A 212 -7.86 -15.17 15.38
CA SER A 212 -7.65 -15.78 16.70
C SER A 212 -8.96 -16.37 17.22
N PRO A 213 -8.96 -17.64 17.71
CA PRO A 213 -10.13 -18.25 18.32
C PRO A 213 -10.59 -17.49 19.56
N ARG A 214 -11.90 -17.40 19.77
CA ARG A 214 -12.47 -16.65 20.90
C ARG A 214 -12.12 -17.27 22.25
N GLY A 215 -11.64 -16.41 23.18
CA GLY A 215 -11.76 -16.63 24.63
C GLY A 215 -10.81 -17.64 25.25
N ALA A 216 -9.74 -18.03 24.58
CA ALA A 216 -8.71 -18.82 25.23
C ALA A 216 -7.96 -17.95 26.24
N GLN A 217 -8.33 -18.02 27.53
CA GLN A 217 -7.44 -17.55 28.59
C GLN A 217 -6.19 -18.42 28.59
N ARG A 218 -5.06 -17.82 28.25
CA ARG A 218 -3.76 -18.51 28.22
C ARG A 218 -2.83 -17.85 29.23
N ASN A 219 -1.88 -18.62 29.75
CA ASN A 219 -0.90 -18.13 30.70
C ASN A 219 0.19 -17.31 30.00
N TYR A 220 -0.20 -16.17 29.43
CA TYR A 220 0.75 -15.19 28.91
C TYR A 220 1.22 -14.24 30.01
N PRO A 221 2.37 -13.58 29.89
CA PRO A 221 2.84 -12.56 30.82
C PRO A 221 1.80 -11.45 31.07
N SER A 222 1.07 -11.02 30.04
CA SER A 222 -0.01 -10.04 30.15
C SER A 222 -1.27 -10.56 30.86
N GLY A 223 -1.42 -11.87 31.01
CA GLY A 223 -2.65 -12.51 31.51
C GLY A 223 -3.86 -12.34 30.56
N LYS A 224 -3.64 -11.95 29.29
CA LYS A 224 -4.68 -11.67 28.30
C LYS A 224 -4.72 -12.75 27.23
N GLY A 225 -5.89 -13.01 26.67
CA GLY A 225 -6.09 -13.79 25.45
C GLY A 225 -6.67 -12.90 24.35
N MET A 226 -6.67 -13.42 23.12
CA MET A 226 -7.14 -12.71 21.93
C MET A 226 -8.47 -13.23 21.42
N THR A 227 -9.12 -12.40 20.62
CA THR A 227 -10.28 -12.77 19.79
C THR A 227 -10.13 -12.07 18.42
N GLY A 228 -10.09 -12.83 17.34
CA GLY A 228 -10.07 -12.30 15.98
C GLY A 228 -11.49 -12.02 15.46
N VAL A 229 -11.61 -11.17 14.42
CA VAL A 229 -12.92 -10.80 13.83
C VAL A 229 -13.63 -12.00 13.21
N ALA A 230 -12.90 -12.92 12.60
CA ALA A 230 -13.42 -14.10 11.88
C ALA A 230 -12.70 -15.38 12.36
N PRO A 231 -12.98 -15.86 13.61
CA PRO A 231 -12.22 -16.95 14.25
C PRO A 231 -12.34 -18.30 13.52
N GLY A 232 -13.25 -18.45 12.59
CA GLY A 232 -13.39 -19.63 11.72
C GLY A 232 -12.62 -19.53 10.41
N ALA A 233 -12.08 -18.38 10.05
CA ALA A 233 -11.28 -18.20 8.85
C ALA A 233 -9.89 -18.83 8.98
N LYS A 234 -9.32 -19.28 7.84
CA LYS A 234 -7.97 -19.82 7.76
C LYS A 234 -7.05 -18.85 7.03
N ILE A 235 -5.76 -18.91 7.30
CA ILE A 235 -4.75 -17.99 6.76
C ILE A 235 -3.72 -18.76 5.97
N ILE A 236 -3.43 -18.31 4.74
CA ILE A 236 -2.24 -18.69 3.96
C ILE A 236 -1.15 -17.68 4.31
N PRO A 237 -0.11 -18.05 5.07
CA PRO A 237 0.99 -17.15 5.40
C PRO A 237 1.94 -17.04 4.20
N LEU A 238 2.29 -15.81 3.82
CA LEU A 238 3.16 -15.52 2.68
C LEU A 238 4.26 -14.56 3.13
N ARG A 239 5.47 -15.07 3.30
CA ARG A 239 6.58 -14.25 3.78
C ARG A 239 7.20 -13.48 2.62
N VAL A 240 7.05 -12.16 2.62
CA VAL A 240 7.50 -11.28 1.52
C VAL A 240 8.56 -10.28 1.93
N CYS A 241 8.74 -10.02 3.23
CA CYS A 241 9.59 -8.95 3.74
C CYS A 241 10.08 -9.20 5.17
N TYR A 242 11.07 -8.43 5.59
CA TYR A 242 11.52 -8.28 6.98
C TYR A 242 11.00 -6.98 7.62
N SER A 243 10.50 -6.04 6.79
CA SER A 243 10.00 -4.73 7.19
C SER A 243 8.66 -4.48 6.52
N VAL A 244 7.76 -3.80 7.22
CA VAL A 244 6.44 -3.43 6.69
C VAL A 244 6.50 -2.30 5.66
N ILE A 245 7.65 -1.63 5.57
CA ILE A 245 7.95 -0.65 4.55
C ILE A 245 8.67 -1.35 3.41
N LEU A 246 8.00 -1.46 2.26
CA LEU A 246 8.53 -2.23 1.15
C LEU A 246 9.56 -1.45 0.36
N LEU A 247 10.75 -1.99 0.32
CA LEU A 247 11.81 -1.55 -0.59
C LEU A 247 11.63 -2.17 -1.98
N SER A 248 11.08 -3.38 -2.04
CA SER A 248 10.71 -4.08 -3.27
C SER A 248 9.25 -4.50 -3.22
N VAL A 249 8.50 -4.20 -4.26
CA VAL A 249 7.11 -4.64 -4.41
C VAL A 249 6.99 -5.97 -5.15
N LEU A 250 8.10 -6.51 -5.67
CA LEU A 250 8.09 -7.70 -6.51
C LEU A 250 7.64 -8.95 -5.75
N ASN A 251 8.16 -9.15 -4.53
CA ASN A 251 7.75 -10.27 -3.69
C ASN A 251 6.27 -10.16 -3.28
N LEU A 252 5.79 -8.93 -3.01
CA LEU A 252 4.38 -8.70 -2.73
C LEU A 252 3.51 -9.05 -3.95
N ALA A 253 3.89 -8.62 -5.15
CA ALA A 253 3.17 -8.94 -6.37
C ALA A 253 3.10 -10.47 -6.61
N LYS A 254 4.22 -11.18 -6.45
CA LYS A 254 4.27 -12.65 -6.55
C LYS A 254 3.40 -13.34 -5.50
N ALA A 255 3.38 -12.83 -4.27
CA ALA A 255 2.57 -13.38 -3.19
C ALA A 255 1.07 -13.18 -3.41
N ILE A 256 0.66 -12.05 -3.99
CA ILE A 256 -0.74 -11.79 -4.37
C ILE A 256 -1.20 -12.80 -5.41
N GLU A 257 -0.41 -13.03 -6.48
CA GLU A 257 -0.70 -14.04 -7.50
C GLU A 257 -0.76 -15.45 -6.88
N TYR A 258 0.23 -15.79 -6.07
CA TYR A 258 0.28 -17.09 -5.39
C TYR A 258 -0.95 -17.32 -4.51
N ALA A 259 -1.38 -16.32 -3.72
CA ALA A 259 -2.58 -16.41 -2.89
C ALA A 259 -3.84 -16.70 -3.73
N ALA A 260 -3.98 -15.98 -4.86
CA ALA A 260 -5.09 -16.16 -5.79
C ALA A 260 -5.13 -17.58 -6.39
N ASP A 261 -3.98 -18.14 -6.74
CA ASP A 261 -3.87 -19.48 -7.32
C ASP A 261 -4.02 -20.60 -6.28
N ASN A 262 -3.76 -20.32 -4.99
CA ASN A 262 -3.84 -21.28 -3.88
C ASN A 262 -5.14 -21.20 -3.07
N GLY A 263 -6.16 -20.50 -3.61
CA GLY A 263 -7.51 -20.52 -3.08
C GLY A 263 -7.77 -19.53 -1.95
N ALA A 264 -7.04 -18.43 -1.87
CA ALA A 264 -7.42 -17.31 -1.04
C ALA A 264 -8.70 -16.66 -1.57
N HIS A 265 -9.50 -16.08 -0.67
CA HIS A 265 -10.74 -15.36 -0.96
C HIS A 265 -10.65 -13.88 -0.60
N VAL A 266 -9.81 -13.57 0.36
CA VAL A 266 -9.48 -12.22 0.82
C VAL A 266 -7.97 -12.08 0.88
N LEU A 267 -7.45 -10.89 0.61
CA LEU A 267 -6.06 -10.51 0.88
C LEU A 267 -6.04 -9.43 1.96
N SER A 268 -5.21 -9.61 2.98
CA SER A 268 -4.91 -8.59 4.00
C SER A 268 -3.47 -8.13 3.84
N ILE A 269 -3.26 -6.87 3.45
CA ILE A 269 -1.94 -6.32 3.12
C ILE A 269 -1.63 -5.18 4.08
N SER A 270 -0.91 -5.47 5.15
CA SER A 270 -0.46 -4.48 6.14
C SER A 270 0.96 -3.96 5.83
N LEU A 271 1.26 -3.80 4.57
CA LEU A 271 2.54 -3.42 3.99
C LEU A 271 2.34 -2.29 2.99
N GLY A 272 3.37 -1.47 2.78
CA GLY A 272 3.25 -0.40 1.81
C GLY A 272 4.57 0.08 1.20
N SER A 273 4.45 0.71 0.04
CA SER A 273 5.50 1.43 -0.68
C SER A 273 5.04 2.84 -0.99
N GLY A 274 5.95 3.79 -0.94
CA GLY A 274 5.67 5.18 -1.32
C GLY A 274 5.52 5.40 -2.83
N LEU A 275 5.65 4.36 -3.66
CA LEU A 275 5.69 4.47 -5.11
C LEU A 275 4.62 3.63 -5.79
N PHE A 276 3.96 4.25 -6.78
CA PHE A 276 3.17 3.52 -7.77
C PHE A 276 4.02 2.51 -8.55
N ASN A 277 3.48 1.31 -8.78
CA ASN A 277 4.18 0.29 -9.53
C ASN A 277 3.20 -0.54 -10.38
N LYS A 278 3.38 -0.54 -11.71
CA LYS A 278 2.52 -1.28 -12.64
C LYS A 278 2.53 -2.79 -12.39
N ARG A 279 3.69 -3.36 -12.03
CA ARG A 279 3.80 -4.80 -11.73
C ARG A 279 2.93 -5.20 -10.53
N LEU A 280 2.93 -4.36 -9.49
CA LEU A 280 2.07 -4.58 -8.31
C LEU A 280 0.59 -4.45 -8.69
N ARG A 281 0.22 -3.41 -9.45
CA ARG A 281 -1.16 -3.21 -9.92
C ARG A 281 -1.65 -4.39 -10.77
N SER A 282 -0.79 -4.91 -11.63
CA SER A 282 -1.09 -6.09 -12.45
C SER A 282 -1.46 -7.31 -11.58
N ALA A 283 -0.70 -7.56 -10.50
CA ALA A 283 -1.01 -8.62 -9.55
C ALA A 283 -2.33 -8.39 -8.79
N ILE A 284 -2.62 -7.14 -8.41
CA ILE A 284 -3.90 -6.72 -7.81
C ILE A 284 -5.06 -7.05 -8.76
N THR A 285 -4.97 -6.58 -10.01
CA THR A 285 -5.99 -6.83 -11.03
C THR A 285 -6.18 -8.34 -11.31
N TYR A 286 -5.08 -9.10 -11.31
CA TYR A 286 -5.13 -10.56 -11.45
C TYR A 286 -5.93 -11.23 -10.34
N ALA A 287 -5.69 -10.85 -9.08
CA ALA A 287 -6.40 -11.39 -7.92
C ALA A 287 -7.86 -10.95 -7.90
N GLN A 288 -8.15 -9.68 -8.21
CA GLN A 288 -9.49 -9.13 -8.26
C GLN A 288 -10.38 -9.82 -9.30
N LYS A 289 -9.86 -10.08 -10.51
CA LYS A 289 -10.57 -10.84 -11.55
C LYS A 289 -10.98 -12.25 -11.10
N ARG A 290 -10.29 -12.81 -10.10
CA ARG A 290 -10.59 -14.09 -9.46
C ARG A 290 -11.53 -13.97 -8.25
N GLY A 291 -12.02 -12.77 -7.98
CA GLY A 291 -12.98 -12.48 -6.92
C GLY A 291 -12.36 -12.35 -5.53
N LEU A 292 -11.06 -12.05 -5.43
CA LEU A 292 -10.43 -11.77 -4.14
C LEU A 292 -10.76 -10.35 -3.70
N ILE A 293 -11.24 -10.21 -2.47
CA ILE A 293 -11.39 -8.91 -1.81
C ILE A 293 -10.02 -8.52 -1.25
N ILE A 294 -9.50 -7.36 -1.65
CA ILE A 294 -8.16 -6.91 -1.27
C ILE A 294 -8.29 -5.71 -0.34
N VAL A 295 -7.72 -5.84 0.85
CA VAL A 295 -7.75 -4.81 1.90
C VAL A 295 -6.31 -4.42 2.22
N ALA A 296 -5.99 -3.12 2.24
CA ALA A 296 -4.65 -2.66 2.53
C ALA A 296 -4.60 -1.46 3.48
N ALA A 297 -3.48 -1.35 4.21
CA ALA A 297 -3.21 -0.27 5.15
C ALA A 297 -2.93 1.04 4.41
N ALA A 298 -3.61 2.12 4.80
CA ALA A 298 -3.43 3.44 4.20
C ALA A 298 -2.01 4.00 4.41
N GLY A 299 -1.33 3.62 5.48
CA GLY A 299 0.03 4.06 5.83
C GLY A 299 0.08 4.74 7.19
N ASN A 300 1.30 4.89 7.72
CA ASN A 300 1.57 5.50 9.02
C ASN A 300 2.57 6.63 8.87
N PHE A 301 2.29 7.78 9.51
CA PHE A 301 3.19 8.95 9.54
C PHE A 301 3.59 9.47 8.16
N VAL A 302 2.75 9.23 7.15
CA VAL A 302 2.89 9.76 5.79
C VAL A 302 1.65 10.58 5.46
N PRO A 303 1.81 11.68 4.70
CA PRO A 303 0.71 12.59 4.38
C PRO A 303 -0.25 12.06 3.32
N TYR A 304 0.04 10.93 2.72
CA TYR A 304 -0.70 10.34 1.62
C TYR A 304 -0.94 8.85 1.85
N VAL A 305 -1.91 8.28 1.10
CA VAL A 305 -2.19 6.84 1.12
C VAL A 305 -1.13 6.10 0.31
N VAL A 306 -0.47 5.10 0.92
CA VAL A 306 0.61 4.31 0.29
C VAL A 306 0.05 3.24 -0.66
N TRP A 307 0.88 2.77 -1.60
CA TRP A 307 0.52 1.60 -2.42
C TRP A 307 0.83 0.29 -1.68
N PRO A 308 -0.06 -0.73 -1.75
CA PRO A 308 -1.16 -0.88 -2.70
C PRO A 308 -2.50 -0.24 -2.30
N ALA A 309 -2.65 0.34 -1.11
CA ALA A 309 -3.92 0.91 -0.66
C ALA A 309 -4.44 2.03 -1.60
N ALA A 310 -3.53 2.78 -2.23
CA ALA A 310 -3.90 3.85 -3.16
C ALA A 310 -4.43 3.37 -4.54
N TYR A 311 -4.43 2.06 -4.84
CA TYR A 311 -5.09 1.55 -6.05
C TYR A 311 -6.61 1.48 -5.83
N GLU A 312 -7.37 1.89 -6.85
CA GLU A 312 -8.84 1.89 -6.82
C GLU A 312 -9.44 0.49 -6.58
N GLU A 313 -8.72 -0.56 -6.99
CA GLU A 313 -9.11 -1.95 -6.83
C GLU A 313 -8.94 -2.48 -5.39
N VAL A 314 -8.36 -1.68 -4.49
CA VAL A 314 -7.98 -2.07 -3.13
C VAL A 314 -8.77 -1.25 -2.11
N ILE A 315 -9.26 -1.90 -1.08
CA ILE A 315 -9.94 -1.23 0.03
C ILE A 315 -8.87 -0.62 0.95
N ALA A 316 -8.76 0.70 0.93
CA ALA A 316 -7.82 1.46 1.76
C ALA A 316 -8.39 1.70 3.15
N VAL A 317 -7.67 1.25 4.20
CA VAL A 317 -8.11 1.37 5.59
C VAL A 317 -7.21 2.32 6.37
N THR A 318 -7.80 3.41 6.88
CA THR A 318 -7.18 4.30 7.86
C THR A 318 -7.64 3.96 9.28
N GLY A 319 -7.10 4.65 10.30
CA GLY A 319 -7.26 4.20 11.67
C GLY A 319 -7.78 5.23 12.67
N CYS A 320 -8.57 4.73 13.65
CA CYS A 320 -9.06 5.51 14.80
C CYS A 320 -8.71 4.83 16.13
N ASP A 321 -8.92 5.58 17.20
CA ASP A 321 -8.76 5.13 18.59
C ASP A 321 -10.08 4.63 19.23
N ALA A 322 -10.02 4.28 20.52
CA ALA A 322 -11.18 3.82 21.28
C ALA A 322 -12.22 4.94 21.55
N GLN A 323 -11.86 6.20 21.40
CA GLN A 323 -12.74 7.36 21.54
C GLN A 323 -13.41 7.73 20.21
N ARG A 324 -13.17 6.95 19.14
CA ARG A 324 -13.63 7.21 17.77
C ARG A 324 -13.03 8.50 17.17
N GLU A 325 -11.83 8.85 17.61
CA GLU A 325 -11.05 9.93 17.03
C GLU A 325 -10.02 9.36 16.06
N ILE A 326 -9.73 10.08 14.97
CA ILE A 326 -8.70 9.65 14.03
C ILE A 326 -7.34 9.61 14.72
N TRP A 327 -6.66 8.47 14.60
CA TRP A 327 -5.30 8.35 15.08
C TRP A 327 -4.38 9.30 14.29
N LYS A 328 -3.62 10.15 14.99
CA LYS A 328 -2.81 11.22 14.37
C LYS A 328 -1.74 10.69 13.41
N GLY A 329 -1.26 9.46 13.62
CA GLY A 329 -0.29 8.81 12.75
C GLY A 329 -0.88 8.17 11.50
N SER A 330 -2.21 8.11 11.35
CA SER A 330 -2.85 7.51 10.16
C SER A 330 -2.66 8.38 8.92
N ALA A 331 -2.26 7.76 7.83
CA ALA A 331 -2.37 8.36 6.51
C ALA A 331 -3.85 8.63 6.17
N ARG A 332 -4.08 9.67 5.38
CA ARG A 332 -5.41 10.18 5.02
C ARG A 332 -5.42 10.69 3.60
N GLY A 333 -6.59 10.80 3.00
CA GLY A 333 -6.76 11.29 1.62
C GLY A 333 -8.01 10.73 0.97
N GLN A 334 -8.27 11.16 -0.25
CA GLN A 334 -9.46 10.76 -1.04
C GLN A 334 -9.48 9.25 -1.38
N GLN A 335 -8.32 8.60 -1.36
CA GLN A 335 -8.19 7.17 -1.64
C GLN A 335 -8.59 6.29 -0.45
N VAL A 336 -8.80 6.87 0.74
CA VAL A 336 -9.28 6.10 1.89
C VAL A 336 -10.73 5.67 1.67
N ASP A 337 -11.01 4.37 1.80
CA ASP A 337 -12.36 3.83 1.72
C ASP A 337 -13.08 3.88 3.06
N VAL A 338 -12.42 3.41 4.12
CA VAL A 338 -13.02 3.25 5.46
C VAL A 338 -12.01 3.49 6.58
N THR A 339 -12.55 3.73 7.77
CA THR A 339 -11.81 3.84 9.04
C THR A 339 -12.11 2.64 9.94
N ALA A 340 -11.09 2.13 10.66
CA ALA A 340 -11.29 1.08 11.66
C ALA A 340 -10.32 1.26 12.86
N PRO A 341 -10.54 0.59 14.02
CA PRO A 341 -9.68 0.70 15.20
C PRO A 341 -8.22 0.37 14.93
N CYS A 342 -7.29 1.25 15.31
CA CYS A 342 -5.86 1.04 15.06
C CYS A 342 -4.94 1.46 16.21
N ASP A 343 -5.41 2.26 17.18
CA ASP A 343 -4.57 2.75 18.27
C ASP A 343 -4.75 1.93 19.54
N LYS A 344 -3.65 1.35 20.04
CA LYS A 344 -3.64 0.48 21.23
C LYS A 344 -4.59 -0.72 21.12
N VAL A 345 -4.64 -1.32 19.95
CA VAL A 345 -5.40 -2.54 19.69
C VAL A 345 -4.58 -3.75 20.15
N TRP A 346 -5.20 -4.62 20.96
CA TRP A 346 -4.55 -5.82 21.46
C TRP A 346 -4.32 -6.84 20.35
N CYS A 347 -3.10 -7.40 20.28
CA CYS A 347 -2.70 -8.37 19.28
C CYS A 347 -1.70 -9.39 19.84
N ALA A 348 -1.61 -10.57 19.23
CA ALA A 348 -0.66 -11.61 19.60
C ALA A 348 0.75 -11.23 19.19
N LYS A 349 1.71 -11.33 20.09
CA LYS A 349 3.10 -10.92 19.89
C LYS A 349 4.08 -12.04 20.25
N THR A 350 5.03 -12.28 19.38
CA THR A 350 6.13 -13.20 19.62
C THR A 350 7.43 -12.43 19.70
N LYS A 351 8.20 -12.67 20.75
CA LYS A 351 9.52 -12.08 20.95
C LYS A 351 10.58 -13.17 21.06
N LYS A 352 11.77 -12.89 20.58
CA LYS A 352 12.96 -13.71 20.84
C LYS A 352 13.82 -13.00 21.86
N LYS A 353 13.95 -13.56 23.05
CA LYS A 353 14.69 -12.98 24.16
C LYS A 353 15.70 -14.00 24.69
N ASN A 354 16.98 -13.64 24.65
CA ASN A 354 18.08 -14.54 25.06
C ASN A 354 18.07 -15.93 24.37
N GLY A 355 17.59 -15.99 23.11
CA GLY A 355 17.47 -17.23 22.34
C GLY A 355 16.19 -18.02 22.59
N GLU A 356 15.37 -17.65 23.58
CA GLU A 356 14.08 -18.25 23.87
C GLU A 356 12.93 -17.49 23.20
N ILE A 357 11.87 -18.23 22.83
CA ILE A 357 10.66 -17.67 22.25
C ILE A 357 9.65 -17.40 23.37
N GLU A 358 9.22 -16.14 23.46
CA GLU A 358 8.18 -15.69 24.39
C GLU A 358 6.93 -15.31 23.60
N TYR A 359 5.77 -15.83 24.00
CA TYR A 359 4.46 -15.49 23.45
C TYR A 359 3.70 -14.59 24.41
N ASP A 360 3.08 -13.53 23.90
CA ASP A 360 2.25 -12.64 24.72
C ASP A 360 1.10 -12.05 23.88
N VAL A 361 0.20 -11.31 24.54
CA VAL A 361 -0.83 -10.48 23.92
C VAL A 361 -0.63 -9.06 24.43
N GLU A 362 -0.27 -8.16 23.55
CA GLU A 362 0.08 -6.77 23.87
C GLU A 362 -0.67 -5.79 22.98
N PRO A 363 -0.86 -4.54 23.41
CA PRO A 363 -1.42 -3.50 22.56
C PRO A 363 -0.40 -3.07 21.50
N GLY A 364 -0.90 -2.78 20.31
CA GLY A 364 -0.15 -2.19 19.21
C GLY A 364 -0.88 -1.01 18.59
N THR A 365 -0.17 -0.22 17.78
CA THR A 365 -0.73 0.94 17.11
C THR A 365 -0.23 1.01 15.66
N GLY A 366 -1.12 1.31 14.72
CA GLY A 366 -0.81 1.48 13.30
C GLY A 366 -1.95 1.01 12.39
N THR A 367 -2.00 1.54 11.17
CA THR A 367 -2.98 1.11 10.15
C THR A 367 -2.83 -0.37 9.78
N SER A 368 -1.68 -0.96 10.07
CA SER A 368 -1.46 -2.41 9.99
C SER A 368 -2.38 -3.22 10.92
N LEU A 369 -2.96 -2.62 11.96
CA LEU A 369 -3.85 -3.30 12.89
C LEU A 369 -5.33 -3.14 12.54
N CYS A 370 -5.73 -2.05 11.87
CA CYS A 370 -7.11 -1.89 11.41
C CYS A 370 -7.38 -2.68 10.13
N THR A 371 -6.42 -2.80 9.24
CA THR A 371 -6.53 -3.54 7.97
C THR A 371 -6.97 -5.00 8.15
N PRO A 372 -6.34 -5.82 8.99
CA PRO A 372 -6.76 -7.21 9.18
C PRO A 372 -8.15 -7.33 9.80
N GLN A 373 -8.59 -6.36 10.60
CA GLN A 373 -9.94 -6.37 11.14
C GLN A 373 -10.98 -6.21 10.02
N VAL A 374 -10.73 -5.31 9.06
CA VAL A 374 -11.60 -5.15 7.88
C VAL A 374 -11.55 -6.38 6.96
N ALA A 375 -10.38 -6.99 6.78
CA ALA A 375 -10.24 -8.27 6.07
C ALA A 375 -11.04 -9.40 6.75
N GLY A 376 -11.07 -9.41 8.08
CA GLY A 376 -11.93 -10.29 8.87
C GLY A 376 -13.42 -10.06 8.60
N ILE A 377 -13.87 -8.80 8.48
CA ILE A 377 -15.27 -8.49 8.12
C ILE A 377 -15.60 -8.96 6.71
N ALA A 378 -14.67 -8.82 5.75
CA ALA A 378 -14.83 -9.41 4.41
C ALA A 378 -14.99 -10.93 4.48
N ALA A 379 -14.23 -11.60 5.33
CA ALA A 379 -14.37 -13.04 5.56
C ALA A 379 -15.73 -13.41 6.18
N LEU A 380 -16.23 -12.61 7.14
CA LEU A 380 -17.58 -12.79 7.69
C LEU A 380 -18.64 -12.68 6.59
N TRP A 381 -18.58 -11.65 5.77
CA TRP A 381 -19.53 -11.40 4.69
C TRP A 381 -19.56 -12.54 3.66
N LEU A 382 -18.37 -12.98 3.21
CA LEU A 382 -18.25 -14.12 2.28
C LEU A 382 -18.76 -15.43 2.90
N SER A 383 -18.48 -15.66 4.20
CA SER A 383 -18.94 -16.85 4.92
C SER A 383 -20.45 -16.88 5.11
N TYR A 384 -21.07 -15.73 5.39
CA TYR A 384 -22.51 -15.60 5.60
C TYR A 384 -23.30 -15.79 4.31
N HIS A 385 -22.94 -15.06 3.24
CA HIS A 385 -23.65 -15.12 1.97
C HIS A 385 -23.31 -16.35 1.12
N GLY A 386 -22.19 -17.04 1.44
CA GLY A 386 -21.68 -18.15 0.64
C GLY A 386 -20.95 -17.64 -0.62
N ARG A 387 -19.60 -17.73 -0.60
CA ARG A 387 -18.78 -17.23 -1.72
C ARG A 387 -19.19 -17.78 -3.08
N ASP A 388 -19.44 -19.09 -3.16
CA ASP A 388 -19.80 -19.73 -4.43
C ASP A 388 -21.17 -19.27 -4.95
N GLN A 389 -22.14 -19.03 -4.06
CA GLN A 389 -23.43 -18.44 -4.39
C GLN A 389 -23.28 -17.01 -4.92
N LEU A 390 -22.40 -16.21 -4.31
CA LEU A 390 -22.11 -14.86 -4.79
C LEU A 390 -21.48 -14.89 -6.20
N ILE A 391 -20.50 -15.78 -6.43
CA ILE A 391 -19.86 -15.94 -7.74
C ILE A 391 -20.88 -16.41 -8.78
N GLN A 392 -21.72 -17.39 -8.45
CA GLN A 392 -22.77 -17.86 -9.35
C GLN A 392 -23.75 -16.74 -9.72
N ARG A 393 -24.08 -15.87 -8.75
CA ARG A 393 -25.05 -14.78 -8.95
C ARG A 393 -24.47 -13.60 -9.72
N TYR A 394 -23.22 -13.19 -9.43
CA TYR A 394 -22.67 -11.92 -9.90
C TYR A 394 -21.45 -12.06 -10.83
N GLY A 395 -20.76 -13.19 -10.81
CA GLY A 395 -19.42 -13.38 -11.38
C GLY A 395 -18.31 -13.00 -10.39
N ALA A 396 -17.19 -13.69 -10.47
CA ALA A 396 -16.07 -13.52 -9.52
C ALA A 396 -15.57 -12.07 -9.46
N GLU A 397 -15.32 -11.47 -10.60
CA GLU A 397 -14.76 -10.12 -10.75
C GLU A 397 -15.57 -8.99 -10.09
N LYS A 398 -16.90 -9.21 -9.87
CA LYS A 398 -17.78 -8.21 -9.26
C LYS A 398 -17.83 -8.29 -7.73
N ILE A 399 -17.40 -9.40 -7.15
CA ILE A 399 -17.49 -9.62 -5.69
C ILE A 399 -16.74 -8.53 -4.89
N PRO A 400 -15.49 -8.16 -5.23
CA PRO A 400 -14.78 -7.12 -4.51
C PRO A 400 -15.49 -5.75 -4.52
N PHE A 401 -16.05 -5.36 -5.66
CA PHE A 401 -16.77 -4.08 -5.80
C PHE A 401 -18.08 -4.07 -5.02
N ILE A 402 -18.86 -5.17 -5.08
CA ILE A 402 -20.10 -5.30 -4.30
C ILE A 402 -19.81 -5.21 -2.82
N PHE A 403 -18.78 -5.91 -2.35
CA PHE A 403 -18.38 -5.84 -0.96
C PHE A 403 -17.91 -4.43 -0.56
N ASN A 404 -17.06 -3.78 -1.36
CA ASN A 404 -16.58 -2.43 -1.07
C ASN A 404 -17.74 -1.43 -0.97
N GLN A 405 -18.70 -1.49 -1.89
CA GLN A 405 -19.88 -0.63 -1.83
C GLN A 405 -20.70 -0.87 -0.55
N ILE A 406 -21.02 -2.14 -0.23
CA ILE A 406 -21.75 -2.49 0.99
C ILE A 406 -20.98 -2.05 2.24
N LEU A 407 -19.66 -2.25 2.27
CA LEU A 407 -18.81 -1.85 3.39
C LEU A 407 -18.90 -0.35 3.64
N ARG A 408 -18.73 0.46 2.59
CA ARG A 408 -18.79 1.93 2.68
C ARG A 408 -20.18 2.43 3.10
N ASP A 409 -21.23 1.90 2.51
CA ASP A 409 -22.62 2.29 2.83
C ASP A 409 -23.03 1.89 4.25
N SER A 410 -22.30 0.96 4.87
CA SER A 410 -22.56 0.45 6.22
C SER A 410 -21.75 1.15 7.31
N CYS A 411 -20.86 2.07 6.96
CA CYS A 411 -20.01 2.77 7.92
C CYS A 411 -20.80 3.74 8.82
N GLU A 412 -20.19 4.13 9.93
CA GLU A 412 -20.71 5.11 10.86
C GLU A 412 -19.82 6.34 10.89
N GLU A 413 -20.43 7.50 10.72
CA GLU A 413 -19.75 8.78 10.91
C GLU A 413 -19.34 8.98 12.38
N PHE A 414 -18.34 9.79 12.63
CA PHE A 414 -17.82 10.15 13.94
C PHE A 414 -17.64 11.68 14.04
N PRO A 415 -17.53 12.27 15.25
CA PRO A 415 -17.65 13.73 15.44
C PRO A 415 -16.68 14.58 14.61
N THR A 416 -15.45 14.05 14.36
CA THR A 416 -14.40 14.74 13.59
C THR A 416 -14.28 14.23 12.16
N TRP A 417 -15.29 13.48 11.67
CA TRP A 417 -15.26 12.85 10.38
C TRP A 417 -15.22 13.84 9.21
N LYS A 418 -14.33 13.55 8.25
CA LYS A 418 -14.17 14.26 6.99
C LYS A 418 -14.11 13.23 5.84
N PRO A 419 -15.13 13.13 4.98
CA PRO A 419 -15.24 12.05 3.99
C PRO A 419 -14.08 12.05 2.98
N ASN A 420 -13.55 13.20 2.62
CA ASN A 420 -12.41 13.35 1.72
C ASN A 420 -11.05 12.97 2.32
N LYS A 421 -11.00 12.65 3.62
CA LYS A 421 -9.76 12.26 4.33
C LYS A 421 -9.84 10.88 4.96
N PHE A 422 -11.02 10.49 5.45
CA PHE A 422 -11.20 9.32 6.32
C PHE A 422 -12.14 8.28 5.72
N GLY A 423 -12.51 8.44 4.45
CA GLY A 423 -13.44 7.54 3.75
C GLY A 423 -14.88 7.63 4.27
N ALA A 424 -15.62 6.53 4.15
CA ALA A 424 -17.04 6.48 4.47
C ALA A 424 -17.36 6.50 5.98
N GLY A 425 -16.37 6.34 6.86
CA GLY A 425 -16.55 6.32 8.32
C GLY A 425 -16.01 5.05 8.97
N ILE A 426 -16.39 4.82 10.23
CA ILE A 426 -15.97 3.65 11.00
C ILE A 426 -16.82 2.44 10.60
N VAL A 427 -16.16 1.33 10.30
CA VAL A 427 -16.79 0.09 9.85
C VAL A 427 -17.72 -0.49 10.93
N ASN A 428 -18.91 -0.95 10.50
CA ASN A 428 -19.88 -1.63 11.33
C ASN A 428 -20.23 -3.00 10.74
N ALA A 429 -19.72 -4.07 11.36
CA ALA A 429 -19.87 -5.44 10.88
C ALA A 429 -21.33 -5.91 10.85
N GLU A 430 -22.16 -5.51 11.82
CA GLU A 430 -23.57 -5.87 11.86
C GLU A 430 -24.33 -5.26 10.68
N LYS A 431 -24.09 -3.98 10.36
CA LYS A 431 -24.71 -3.33 9.19
C LYS A 431 -24.24 -3.94 7.88
N VAL A 432 -22.93 -4.25 7.76
CA VAL A 432 -22.38 -4.92 6.56
C VAL A 432 -23.09 -6.24 6.26
N LEU A 433 -23.30 -7.07 7.28
CA LEU A 433 -23.98 -8.36 7.11
C LEU A 433 -25.50 -8.22 6.94
N ALA A 434 -26.10 -7.18 7.49
CA ALA A 434 -27.54 -6.90 7.36
C ALA A 434 -27.90 -6.24 6.02
N ALA A 435 -26.93 -5.67 5.32
CA ALA A 435 -27.16 -4.97 4.06
C ALA A 435 -27.71 -5.91 2.98
N PRO A 436 -28.73 -5.50 2.23
CA PRO A 436 -29.25 -6.31 1.14
C PRO A 436 -28.22 -6.44 0.01
N LEU A 437 -28.14 -7.62 -0.57
CA LEU A 437 -27.35 -7.81 -1.79
C LEU A 437 -28.05 -7.10 -2.98
N PRO A 438 -27.27 -6.47 -3.89
CA PRO A 438 -27.85 -5.75 -5.03
C PRO A 438 -28.67 -6.67 -5.94
N ASP A 439 -29.72 -6.12 -6.54
CA ASP A 439 -30.58 -6.85 -7.48
C ASP A 439 -29.86 -7.17 -8.79
N ASN A 440 -30.33 -8.22 -9.50
CA ASN A 440 -29.76 -8.62 -10.79
C ASN A 440 -29.85 -7.52 -11.87
N ALA A 441 -30.82 -6.60 -11.78
CA ALA A 441 -30.96 -5.46 -12.68
C ALA A 441 -29.82 -4.43 -12.50
N THR A 442 -29.25 -4.34 -11.31
CA THR A 442 -28.09 -3.49 -11.00
C THR A 442 -26.78 -4.08 -11.59
N ARG A 443 -26.83 -5.28 -12.20
CA ARG A 443 -25.69 -5.88 -12.91
C ARG A 443 -25.10 -4.98 -14.01
N SER A 444 -25.92 -4.11 -14.63
CA SER A 444 -25.47 -3.21 -15.69
C SER A 444 -24.77 -1.93 -15.18
N ILE A 445 -24.98 -1.59 -13.90
CA ILE A 445 -24.40 -0.36 -13.30
C ILE A 445 -23.02 -0.64 -12.70
N ILE A 446 -22.76 -1.88 -12.29
CA ILE A 446 -21.45 -2.32 -11.75
C ILE A 446 -20.70 -3.07 -12.86
N ALA A 447 -20.45 -2.43 -14.00
CA ALA A 447 -19.59 -3.01 -15.04
C ALA A 447 -18.14 -2.56 -14.75
N PRO A 448 -17.21 -3.49 -14.46
CA PRO A 448 -15.81 -3.15 -14.18
C PRO A 448 -15.13 -2.33 -15.29
N ALA A 449 -15.55 -2.55 -16.54
CA ALA A 449 -15.00 -1.86 -17.70
C ALA A 449 -15.36 -0.35 -17.76
N GLN A 450 -16.54 0.06 -17.26
CA GLN A 450 -16.94 1.48 -17.28
C GLN A 450 -16.41 2.26 -16.07
N ALA A 451 -16.22 1.60 -14.93
CA ALA A 451 -15.53 2.22 -13.78
C ALA A 451 -14.03 2.38 -14.07
N LEU A 452 -13.40 1.41 -14.73
CA LEU A 452 -12.00 1.48 -15.17
C LEU A 452 -11.75 2.53 -16.27
N GLU A 453 -12.76 2.88 -17.08
CA GLU A 453 -12.65 3.93 -18.10
C GLU A 453 -12.99 5.33 -17.57
N GLN A 454 -13.77 5.45 -16.50
CA GLN A 454 -14.20 6.75 -15.95
C GLN A 454 -13.31 7.32 -14.85
N HIS A 455 -12.52 6.48 -14.18
CA HIS A 455 -11.47 6.91 -13.26
C HIS A 455 -10.12 6.58 -13.89
N PRO A 456 -9.42 7.59 -14.41
CA PRO A 456 -8.09 7.36 -14.95
C PRO A 456 -7.22 6.79 -13.83
N ALA A 457 -6.76 5.57 -14.03
CA ALA A 457 -5.73 4.97 -13.22
C ALA A 457 -4.69 6.03 -12.83
N ILE A 458 -4.25 6.04 -11.56
CA ILE A 458 -3.09 6.84 -11.17
C ILE A 458 -1.91 6.32 -11.99
N ASP A 459 -1.80 6.85 -13.18
CA ASP A 459 -0.67 6.64 -14.07
C ASP A 459 0.40 7.64 -13.64
N SER A 460 1.60 7.16 -13.34
CA SER A 460 2.75 8.00 -12.99
C SER A 460 3.07 9.08 -14.04
N GLY A 461 2.43 9.03 -15.20
CA GLY A 461 2.40 10.09 -16.20
C GLY A 461 1.27 11.12 -16.05
N LYS A 462 0.44 11.07 -15.00
CA LYS A 462 -0.66 11.99 -14.79
C LYS A 462 -0.41 12.93 -13.63
N LEU A 463 -0.99 14.14 -13.73
CA LEU A 463 -0.89 15.19 -12.73
C LEU A 463 -1.36 14.73 -11.34
N ASP A 464 -2.38 13.87 -11.27
CA ASP A 464 -2.95 13.36 -10.02
C ASP A 464 -1.93 12.61 -9.17
N THR A 465 -0.95 11.91 -9.78
CA THR A 465 0.15 11.26 -9.05
C THR A 465 1.04 12.27 -8.34
N PHE A 466 1.33 13.39 -8.99
CA PHE A 466 2.15 14.46 -8.41
C PHE A 466 1.37 15.25 -7.37
N ALA A 467 0.09 15.55 -7.63
CA ALA A 467 -0.80 16.17 -6.65
C ALA A 467 -0.86 15.34 -5.36
N HIS A 468 -0.99 14.02 -5.49
CA HIS A 468 -1.00 13.09 -4.38
C HIS A 468 0.30 13.09 -3.55
N LEU A 469 1.46 13.18 -4.18
CA LEU A 469 2.75 13.27 -3.48
C LEU A 469 2.90 14.56 -2.65
N PHE A 470 2.19 15.64 -3.00
CA PHE A 470 2.29 16.94 -2.36
C PHE A 470 1.04 17.36 -1.56
N GLU A 471 0.04 16.47 -1.40
CA GLU A 471 -1.29 16.79 -0.86
C GLU A 471 -1.25 17.52 0.52
N GLU A 472 -0.36 17.14 1.44
CA GLU A 472 -0.24 17.81 2.75
C GLU A 472 0.64 19.06 2.75
N GLN A 473 1.55 19.18 1.81
CA GLN A 473 2.49 20.32 1.80
C GLN A 473 1.98 21.50 0.95
N VAL A 474 1.18 21.19 -0.05
CA VAL A 474 0.55 22.20 -0.94
C VAL A 474 -0.82 22.60 -0.42
N PHE A 475 -1.55 21.67 0.22
CA PHE A 475 -2.88 21.87 0.76
C PHE A 475 -2.81 21.96 2.28
N ASP A 476 -2.88 23.17 2.84
CA ASP A 476 -2.77 23.41 4.29
C ASP A 476 -3.83 22.63 5.06
N SER A 477 -3.39 21.79 5.99
CA SER A 477 -4.16 20.73 6.64
C SER A 477 -5.15 21.22 7.72
N GLN A 478 -5.22 22.51 8.03
CA GLN A 478 -5.97 23.02 9.19
C GLN A 478 -7.26 23.77 8.86
N GLU A 479 -7.48 24.20 7.62
CA GLU A 479 -8.70 24.90 7.25
C GLU A 479 -9.59 24.03 6.35
N GLU A 480 -10.91 24.25 6.43
CA GLU A 480 -11.89 23.68 5.49
C GLU A 480 -11.50 24.08 4.06
N THR A 481 -10.77 23.19 3.36
CA THR A 481 -10.33 23.45 2.01
C THR A 481 -11.57 23.61 1.11
N ASN A 482 -11.86 24.83 0.71
CA ASN A 482 -12.89 25.13 -0.26
C ASN A 482 -12.52 24.44 -1.58
N PHE A 483 -13.49 23.84 -2.28
CA PHE A 483 -13.31 23.24 -3.61
C PHE A 483 -12.54 24.14 -4.59
N MET A 484 -12.75 25.46 -4.50
CA MET A 484 -12.02 26.44 -5.30
C MET A 484 -10.52 26.51 -4.97
N GLN A 485 -10.12 26.26 -3.71
CA GLN A 485 -8.72 26.21 -3.30
C GLN A 485 -8.02 24.98 -3.88
N VAL A 486 -8.66 23.81 -3.83
CA VAL A 486 -8.13 22.58 -4.45
C VAL A 486 -7.91 22.74 -5.94
N VAL A 487 -8.84 23.42 -6.65
CA VAL A 487 -8.71 23.71 -8.08
C VAL A 487 -7.56 24.68 -8.35
N GLU A 488 -7.35 25.67 -7.48
CA GLU A 488 -6.28 26.67 -7.63
C GLU A 488 -4.91 26.06 -7.34
N ASP A 489 -4.80 25.22 -6.31
CA ASP A 489 -3.56 24.52 -5.96
C ASP A 489 -3.16 23.50 -7.04
N ASN A 490 -4.10 22.78 -7.61
CA ASN A 490 -3.84 21.91 -8.78
C ASN A 490 -3.35 22.69 -10.00
N LYS A 491 -3.84 23.91 -10.24
CA LYS A 491 -3.34 24.78 -11.32
C LYS A 491 -1.89 25.21 -11.07
N LYS A 492 -1.53 25.55 -9.83
CA LYS A 492 -0.16 25.92 -9.47
C LYS A 492 0.80 24.74 -9.68
N LEU A 493 0.43 23.55 -9.19
CA LEU A 493 1.23 22.35 -9.42
C LEU A 493 1.42 22.09 -10.93
N GLN A 494 0.35 22.26 -11.72
CA GLN A 494 0.41 22.11 -13.17
C GLN A 494 1.37 23.12 -13.80
N ALA A 495 1.29 24.39 -13.43
CA ALA A 495 2.18 25.44 -13.92
C ALA A 495 3.64 25.16 -13.54
N SER A 496 3.92 24.85 -12.27
CA SER A 496 5.28 24.54 -11.80
C SER A 496 5.87 23.30 -12.46
N LEU A 497 5.08 22.24 -12.68
CA LEU A 497 5.56 21.07 -13.42
C LEU A 497 5.78 21.39 -14.92
N ALA A 498 4.96 22.22 -15.53
CA ALA A 498 5.17 22.65 -16.91
C ALA A 498 6.46 23.47 -17.03
N GLU A 499 6.71 24.40 -16.11
CA GLU A 499 7.96 25.16 -16.04
C GLU A 499 9.17 24.26 -15.80
N LEU A 500 9.10 23.37 -14.81
CA LEU A 500 10.17 22.40 -14.50
C LEU A 500 10.55 21.56 -15.73
N LEU A 501 9.56 21.07 -16.47
CA LEU A 501 9.73 20.21 -17.65
C LEU A 501 9.85 20.98 -18.96
N GLN A 502 10.03 22.29 -18.91
CA GLN A 502 10.16 23.19 -20.08
C GLN A 502 9.10 22.94 -21.16
N THR A 503 7.84 22.94 -20.75
CA THR A 503 6.69 22.70 -21.62
C THR A 503 5.55 23.67 -21.30
N THR A 504 4.52 23.68 -22.09
CA THR A 504 3.30 24.44 -21.79
C THR A 504 2.34 23.59 -20.94
N GLU A 505 1.44 24.22 -20.18
CA GLU A 505 0.41 23.52 -19.42
C GLU A 505 -0.46 22.61 -20.32
N SER A 506 -0.71 23.03 -21.57
CA SER A 506 -1.47 22.24 -22.55
C SER A 506 -0.72 20.99 -23.04
N GLU A 507 0.61 21.01 -23.06
CA GLU A 507 1.46 19.91 -23.48
C GLU A 507 1.96 19.06 -22.29
N LEU A 508 1.79 19.53 -21.07
CA LEU A 508 2.22 18.85 -19.86
C LEU A 508 1.72 17.38 -19.76
N PRO A 509 0.45 17.04 -20.07
CA PRO A 509 -0.01 15.66 -20.03
C PRO A 509 0.80 14.73 -20.95
N GLN A 510 1.17 15.19 -22.14
CA GLN A 510 2.01 14.42 -23.05
C GLN A 510 3.44 14.29 -22.51
N ARG A 511 4.01 15.36 -21.95
CA ARG A 511 5.34 15.36 -21.37
C ARG A 511 5.42 14.42 -20.16
N LEU A 512 4.42 14.43 -19.27
CA LEU A 512 4.32 13.50 -18.14
C LEU A 512 4.16 12.05 -18.60
N LYS A 513 3.45 11.81 -19.70
CA LYS A 513 3.38 10.45 -20.27
C LYS A 513 4.76 9.95 -20.72
N GLU A 514 5.62 10.84 -21.20
CA GLU A 514 6.98 10.48 -21.64
C GLU A 514 7.93 10.23 -20.47
N VAL A 515 8.02 11.12 -19.50
CA VAL A 515 9.06 11.11 -18.44
C VAL A 515 8.52 11.14 -17.01
N GLY A 516 7.21 11.23 -16.81
CA GLY A 516 6.60 11.40 -15.49
C GLY A 516 6.87 10.24 -14.52
N GLN A 517 7.02 9.02 -15.02
CA GLN A 517 7.36 7.86 -14.17
C GLN A 517 8.74 8.02 -13.55
N GLU A 518 9.72 8.44 -14.35
CA GLU A 518 11.08 8.68 -13.86
C GLU A 518 11.11 9.88 -12.92
N LEU A 519 10.40 10.97 -13.24
CA LEU A 519 10.28 12.14 -12.37
C LEU A 519 9.66 11.75 -11.00
N ALA A 520 8.55 11.02 -11.00
CA ALA A 520 7.90 10.55 -9.77
C ALA A 520 8.84 9.67 -8.94
N PHE A 521 9.61 8.79 -9.60
CA PHE A 521 10.61 7.97 -8.94
C PHE A 521 11.67 8.82 -8.22
N TYR A 522 12.25 9.82 -8.88
CA TYR A 522 13.27 10.67 -8.26
C TYR A 522 12.69 11.55 -7.15
N LEU A 523 11.49 12.08 -7.29
CA LEU A 523 10.82 12.83 -6.22
C LEU A 523 10.56 11.97 -4.98
N ALA A 524 10.17 10.73 -5.16
CA ALA A 524 9.90 9.81 -4.06
C ALA A 524 11.18 9.25 -3.40
N THR A 525 12.29 9.17 -4.13
CA THR A 525 13.55 8.59 -3.65
C THR A 525 14.61 9.61 -3.25
N ASN A 526 14.41 10.90 -3.53
CA ASN A 526 15.30 11.99 -3.20
C ASN A 526 14.58 13.05 -2.34
N PRO A 527 14.76 13.05 -1.01
CA PRO A 527 14.09 13.99 -0.10
C PRO A 527 14.42 15.44 -0.36
N GLU A 528 15.66 15.74 -0.72
CA GLU A 528 16.11 17.10 -1.01
C GLU A 528 15.37 17.65 -2.24
N LEU A 529 15.28 16.85 -3.30
CA LEU A 529 14.54 17.20 -4.52
C LEU A 529 13.07 17.46 -4.22
N TYR A 530 12.47 16.57 -3.43
CA TYR A 530 11.07 16.69 -3.01
C TYR A 530 10.83 17.97 -2.20
N GLN A 531 11.69 18.24 -1.21
CA GLN A 531 11.56 19.42 -0.35
C GLN A 531 11.69 20.72 -1.14
N GLN A 532 12.66 20.80 -2.04
CA GLN A 532 12.88 21.99 -2.87
C GLN A 532 11.69 22.26 -3.79
N LEU A 533 11.11 21.20 -4.40
CA LEU A 533 9.89 21.37 -5.21
C LEU A 533 8.69 21.78 -4.35
N ALA A 534 8.52 21.20 -3.16
CA ALA A 534 7.47 21.57 -2.22
C ALA A 534 7.59 23.04 -1.74
N GLU A 535 8.82 23.52 -1.50
CA GLU A 535 9.07 24.92 -1.16
C GLU A 535 8.78 25.86 -2.32
N ALA A 536 9.14 25.48 -3.56
CA ALA A 536 8.80 26.26 -4.76
C ALA A 536 7.28 26.43 -4.90
N LEU A 537 6.51 25.37 -4.68
CA LEU A 537 5.04 25.41 -4.70
C LEU A 537 4.43 26.31 -3.61
N LYS A 538 5.11 26.45 -2.44
CA LYS A 538 4.67 27.31 -1.32
C LYS A 538 5.04 28.79 -1.54
N SER A 539 6.21 29.08 -2.11
CA SER A 539 6.71 30.45 -2.23
C SER A 539 5.87 31.34 -3.15
N GLU A 540 5.17 30.78 -4.12
CA GLU A 540 4.24 31.50 -4.98
C GLU A 540 2.96 31.98 -4.24
N ASN A 541 2.70 31.44 -3.02
CA ASN A 541 1.56 31.90 -2.20
C ASN A 541 1.79 33.25 -1.50
N SER A 542 3.05 33.70 -1.35
CA SER A 542 3.36 34.95 -0.64
C SER A 542 3.37 36.21 -1.53
N ASP A 543 3.47 36.07 -2.84
CA ASP A 543 3.62 37.21 -3.75
C ASP A 543 2.30 37.79 -4.31
N SER A 544 1.17 37.09 -4.15
CA SER A 544 -0.13 37.63 -4.60
C SER A 544 -0.67 38.83 -3.79
N ASN A 545 -0.09 39.12 -2.61
CA ASN A 545 -0.48 40.26 -1.75
C ASN A 545 0.49 41.46 -1.78
N GLN A 546 1.60 41.43 -2.55
CA GLN A 546 2.58 42.52 -2.61
C GLN A 546 2.87 43.06 -4.04
N LEU A 547 1.91 43.11 -4.90
CA LEU A 547 2.02 43.80 -6.19
C LEU A 547 1.72 45.30 -6.05
N LYS A 548 2.49 46.01 -5.21
CA LYS A 548 2.71 47.48 -5.33
C LYS A 548 4.11 47.80 -4.82
N THR A 549 4.95 48.28 -5.76
CA THR A 549 6.30 48.85 -5.56
C THR A 549 7.46 47.82 -5.35
N ARG A 550 8.00 47.29 -6.43
CA ARG A 550 9.41 46.88 -6.48
C ARG A 550 10.14 47.71 -7.56
N THR A 551 11.08 48.52 -7.09
CA THR A 551 12.11 49.17 -7.89
C THR A 551 13.16 48.15 -8.30
N LEU A 552 13.58 48.21 -9.55
CA LEU A 552 14.64 47.44 -10.21
C LEU A 552 16.01 47.64 -9.53
N THR A 553 16.36 46.84 -8.54
CA THR A 553 17.76 46.57 -8.11
C THR A 553 17.77 45.59 -6.96
N GLU A 554 17.54 44.28 -7.24
CA GLU A 554 18.05 43.19 -6.41
C GLU A 554 18.34 42.00 -7.31
N SER A 555 19.57 41.47 -7.23
CA SER A 555 20.02 40.25 -7.87
C SER A 555 19.03 39.12 -7.51
N SER A 556 18.36 38.56 -8.50
CA SER A 556 17.43 37.45 -8.36
C SER A 556 18.12 36.29 -7.63
N LYS A 557 17.59 35.91 -6.45
CA LYS A 557 17.84 34.56 -5.91
C LYS A 557 17.42 33.58 -7.01
N PRO A 558 18.19 32.50 -7.24
CA PRO A 558 17.79 31.48 -8.20
C PRO A 558 16.38 30.99 -7.83
N ASN A 559 15.53 30.87 -8.83
CA ASN A 559 14.20 30.33 -8.66
C ASN A 559 14.34 28.90 -8.09
N ASN A 560 13.58 28.52 -7.08
CA ASN A 560 13.71 27.19 -6.47
C ASN A 560 13.58 26.05 -7.50
N LEU A 561 12.84 26.27 -8.59
CA LEU A 561 12.71 25.32 -9.69
C LEU A 561 14.03 25.14 -10.49
N ASP A 562 14.88 26.15 -10.59
CA ASP A 562 16.18 26.02 -11.24
C ASP A 562 17.09 25.06 -10.45
N SER A 563 17.08 25.16 -9.10
CA SER A 563 17.80 24.23 -8.25
C SER A 563 17.27 22.79 -8.38
N VAL A 564 15.96 22.60 -8.43
CA VAL A 564 15.33 21.30 -8.69
C VAL A 564 15.79 20.72 -10.04
N ARG A 565 15.81 21.56 -11.08
CA ARG A 565 16.27 21.16 -12.42
C ARG A 565 17.76 20.76 -12.43
N GLU A 566 18.63 21.49 -11.75
CA GLU A 566 20.05 21.17 -11.64
C GLU A 566 20.28 19.80 -10.97
N ILE A 567 19.55 19.49 -9.89
CA ILE A 567 19.62 18.18 -9.24
C ILE A 567 19.14 17.07 -10.18
N LEU A 568 18.04 17.29 -10.90
CA LEU A 568 17.53 16.31 -11.87
C LEU A 568 18.55 16.05 -12.98
N LEU A 569 19.13 17.09 -13.58
CA LEU A 569 20.11 16.97 -14.67
C LEU A 569 21.34 16.12 -14.30
N GLN A 570 21.69 16.04 -13.01
CA GLN A 570 22.80 15.22 -12.54
C GLN A 570 22.45 13.73 -12.40
N ASN A 571 21.17 13.40 -12.19
CA ASN A 571 20.74 12.08 -11.74
C ASN A 571 19.89 11.30 -12.74
N VAL A 572 19.11 12.01 -13.60
CA VAL A 572 18.16 11.38 -14.51
C VAL A 572 18.82 10.73 -15.73
N SER A 573 18.03 9.90 -16.44
CA SER A 573 18.42 9.28 -17.70
C SER A 573 18.77 10.31 -18.79
N GLU A 574 19.50 9.90 -19.81
CA GLU A 574 19.83 10.78 -20.95
C GLU A 574 18.56 11.20 -21.71
N VAL A 575 17.57 10.30 -21.78
CA VAL A 575 16.26 10.63 -22.40
C VAL A 575 15.57 11.75 -21.63
N PHE A 576 15.53 11.68 -20.31
CA PHE A 576 14.89 12.72 -19.49
C PHE A 576 15.67 14.05 -19.55
N LYS A 577 17.00 14.03 -19.57
CA LYS A 577 17.82 15.23 -19.72
C LYS A 577 17.42 16.05 -20.94
N THR A 578 17.22 15.40 -22.08
CA THR A 578 16.78 16.10 -23.32
C THR A 578 15.41 16.77 -23.21
N LYS A 579 14.65 16.52 -22.13
CA LYS A 579 13.36 17.12 -21.86
C LYS A 579 13.44 18.19 -20.78
N LEU A 580 14.58 18.32 -20.09
CA LEU A 580 14.88 19.37 -19.11
C LEU A 580 15.72 20.51 -19.73
N GLU A 581 16.43 20.24 -20.82
CA GLU A 581 17.17 21.19 -21.65
C GLU A 581 16.27 21.87 -22.69
#